data_e843889b89eff2587b97637a6238663f
#
_entry.id   e843889b89eff2587b97637a6238663f
#
_cell.length_a   1.000
_cell.length_b   1.000
_cell.length_c   1.000
_cell.angle_alpha   90.00
_cell.angle_beta   90.00
_cell.angle_gamma   90.00
#
_symmetry.space_group_name_H-M   'P 1'
#
loop_
_entity.id
_entity.type
_entity.pdbx_description
1 polymer ?
#
loop_
_entity_poly.entity_id
_entity_poly.type
_entity_poly.pdbx_seq_one_letter_code
_entity_poly.pdbx_strand_id
1 'polypeptide(L)'
;LLFHETAHEWWGNSITATDPAHMWLHEGTATYSEAMFIEQELGYNVMIDFMLRKRKGIQNKIPIVGPENENYWAFGDSYNKGSWMLHTLRHLINDDRIWWDLLKSFAVNNAKLHVNTDNFIAHVEEKVGSDLGYFFNQYLFDHRPPTLEYFQKDSKLYYKWADVVDGFKMPIDLDINGLERRFFPTTEVQSGEIQPHSVIHIRDWEFLVVKKKNPALAG
;
A
#
# COMPACT_ATOMS: atom_id res chain seq x y z
N LEU A 1 -15.46 2.25 14.95
CA LEU A 1 -15.40 3.66 15.44
C LEU A 1 -14.63 3.76 16.76
N LEU A 2 -15.05 3.08 17.86
CA LEU A 2 -14.38 3.20 19.17
C LEU A 2 -12.87 2.89 19.10
N PHE A 3 -12.48 1.83 18.38
CA PHE A 3 -11.07 1.45 18.27
C PHE A 3 -10.27 2.46 17.43
N HIS A 4 -10.88 3.03 16.39
CA HIS A 4 -10.27 4.10 15.59
C HIS A 4 -9.93 5.31 16.48
N GLU A 5 -10.88 5.80 17.24
CA GLU A 5 -10.67 6.92 18.16
C GLU A 5 -9.63 6.59 19.25
N THR A 6 -9.58 5.34 19.70
CA THR A 6 -8.54 4.91 20.66
C THR A 6 -7.16 4.90 20.01
N ALA A 7 -7.05 4.52 18.74
CA ALA A 7 -5.78 4.51 18.02
C ALA A 7 -5.20 5.94 17.87
N HIS A 8 -6.03 6.96 17.86
CA HIS A 8 -5.60 8.36 17.86
C HIS A 8 -4.79 8.78 19.12
N GLU A 9 -4.85 8.01 20.22
CA GLU A 9 -3.95 8.25 21.36
C GLU A 9 -2.47 8.12 20.97
N TRP A 10 -2.18 7.25 20.00
CA TRP A 10 -0.84 7.12 19.40
C TRP A 10 -0.69 7.97 18.15
N TRP A 11 -1.60 7.81 17.19
CA TRP A 11 -1.57 8.40 15.85
C TRP A 11 -2.42 9.68 15.78
N GLY A 12 -1.92 10.77 16.32
CA GLY A 12 -2.61 12.05 16.43
C GLY A 12 -2.25 12.78 17.73
N ASN A 13 -2.44 12.13 18.87
CA ASN A 13 -2.18 12.74 20.18
C ASN A 13 -0.72 12.59 20.62
N SER A 14 -0.17 11.37 20.55
CA SER A 14 1.24 11.14 20.91
C SER A 14 2.18 11.56 19.78
N ILE A 15 1.84 11.24 18.53
CA ILE A 15 2.56 11.64 17.32
C ILE A 15 1.63 12.55 16.53
N THR A 16 1.98 13.80 16.37
CA THR A 16 1.11 14.80 15.73
C THR A 16 1.71 15.22 14.38
N ALA A 17 0.88 15.27 13.33
CA ALA A 17 1.30 15.80 12.04
C ALA A 17 1.64 17.29 12.15
N THR A 18 2.71 17.72 11.45
CA THR A 18 3.13 19.14 11.43
C THR A 18 2.15 20.02 10.67
N ASP A 19 1.38 19.45 9.73
CA ASP A 19 0.49 20.18 8.82
C ASP A 19 -0.68 19.28 8.39
N PRO A 20 -1.86 19.83 8.08
CA PRO A 20 -2.98 19.07 7.50
C PRO A 20 -2.63 18.27 6.24
N ALA A 21 -1.63 18.70 5.46
CA ALA A 21 -1.13 17.96 4.31
C ALA A 21 -0.66 16.53 4.64
N HIS A 22 -0.28 16.26 5.90
CA HIS A 22 0.20 14.96 6.40
C HIS A 22 -0.84 14.18 7.21
N MET A 23 -2.12 14.55 7.14
CA MET A 23 -3.17 13.99 7.99
C MET A 23 -3.39 12.47 7.81
N TRP A 24 -2.90 11.90 6.70
CA TRP A 24 -2.90 10.45 6.52
C TRP A 24 -2.12 9.71 7.63
N LEU A 25 -1.10 10.38 8.24
CA LEU A 25 -0.36 9.85 9.39
C LEU A 25 -1.26 9.62 10.62
N HIS A 26 -2.32 10.41 10.77
CA HIS A 26 -3.33 10.19 11.80
C HIS A 26 -4.38 9.19 11.30
N GLU A 27 -5.08 9.54 10.24
CA GLU A 27 -6.30 8.86 9.81
C GLU A 27 -6.03 7.51 9.13
N GLY A 28 -5.00 7.46 8.29
CA GLY A 28 -4.59 6.24 7.60
C GLY A 28 -4.04 5.20 8.57
N THR A 29 -3.19 5.63 9.52
CA THR A 29 -2.65 4.72 10.53
C THR A 29 -3.69 4.30 11.57
N ALA A 30 -4.58 5.19 12.00
CA ALA A 30 -5.69 4.82 12.88
C ALA A 30 -6.63 3.81 12.19
N THR A 31 -6.97 4.04 10.91
CA THR A 31 -7.77 3.10 10.11
C THR A 31 -7.06 1.76 9.92
N TYR A 32 -5.74 1.75 9.70
CA TYR A 32 -5.01 0.49 9.60
C TYR A 32 -4.84 -0.20 10.96
N SER A 33 -4.82 0.56 12.05
CA SER A 33 -4.85 0.00 13.42
C SER A 33 -6.16 -0.75 13.70
N GLU A 34 -7.31 -0.29 13.14
CA GLU A 34 -8.55 -1.08 13.17
C GLU A 34 -8.35 -2.44 12.47
N ALA A 35 -7.70 -2.45 11.29
CA ALA A 35 -7.43 -3.68 10.55
C ALA A 35 -6.54 -4.64 11.33
N MET A 36 -5.45 -4.13 11.93
CA MET A 36 -4.52 -4.93 12.74
C MET A 36 -5.20 -5.51 13.98
N PHE A 37 -6.08 -4.75 14.63
CA PHE A 37 -6.88 -5.25 15.75
C PHE A 37 -7.86 -6.36 15.31
N ILE A 38 -8.54 -6.18 14.17
CA ILE A 38 -9.43 -7.19 13.59
C ILE A 38 -8.64 -8.46 13.25
N GLU A 39 -7.43 -8.33 12.69
CA GLU A 39 -6.56 -9.47 12.40
C GLU A 39 -6.22 -10.26 13.67
N GLN A 40 -5.85 -9.55 14.73
CA GLN A 40 -5.48 -10.15 16.02
C GLN A 40 -6.66 -10.89 16.68
N GLU A 41 -7.85 -10.30 16.66
CA GLU A 41 -9.02 -10.83 17.38
C GLU A 41 -9.85 -11.83 16.56
N LEU A 42 -9.93 -11.62 15.24
CA LEU A 42 -10.86 -12.36 14.36
C LEU A 42 -10.15 -13.08 13.20
N GLY A 43 -8.86 -12.86 13.03
CA GLY A 43 -8.04 -13.50 12.01
C GLY A 43 -7.95 -12.76 10.68
N TYR A 44 -6.96 -13.17 9.89
CA TYR A 44 -6.53 -12.52 8.65
C TYR A 44 -7.67 -12.35 7.63
N ASN A 45 -8.49 -13.38 7.40
CA ASN A 45 -9.57 -13.31 6.40
C ASN A 45 -10.62 -12.24 6.72
N VAL A 46 -10.94 -12.07 8.02
CA VAL A 46 -11.90 -11.04 8.46
C VAL A 46 -11.30 -9.64 8.28
N MET A 47 -9.99 -9.51 8.55
CA MET A 47 -9.25 -8.27 8.28
C MET A 47 -9.24 -7.94 6.80
N ILE A 48 -9.01 -8.89 5.90
CA ILE A 48 -9.08 -8.67 4.45
C ILE A 48 -10.48 -8.19 4.03
N ASP A 49 -11.54 -8.79 4.52
CA ASP A 49 -12.90 -8.33 4.25
C ASP A 49 -13.13 -6.88 4.72
N PHE A 50 -12.57 -6.50 5.86
CA PHE A 50 -12.59 -5.13 6.33
C PHE A 50 -11.84 -4.20 5.38
N MET A 51 -10.62 -4.54 4.99
CA MET A 51 -9.80 -3.76 4.05
C MET A 51 -10.48 -3.62 2.69
N LEU A 52 -11.07 -4.68 2.15
CA LEU A 52 -11.81 -4.62 0.88
C LEU A 52 -13.04 -3.69 0.95
N ARG A 53 -13.71 -3.58 2.11
CA ARG A 53 -14.77 -2.57 2.30
C ARG A 53 -14.21 -1.15 2.29
N LYS A 54 -13.07 -0.90 2.95
CA LYS A 54 -12.39 0.41 2.94
C LYS A 54 -11.95 0.79 1.51
N ARG A 55 -11.45 -0.18 0.73
CA ARG A 55 -11.05 0.03 -0.68
C ARG A 55 -12.16 0.63 -1.54
N LYS A 56 -13.42 0.23 -1.34
CA LYS A 56 -14.56 0.76 -2.08
C LYS A 56 -14.78 2.27 -1.87
N GLY A 57 -14.27 2.82 -0.78
CA GLY A 57 -14.36 4.24 -0.46
C GLY A 57 -13.22 5.09 -1.01
N ILE A 58 -12.19 4.48 -1.63
CA ILE A 58 -11.06 5.20 -2.23
C ILE A 58 -11.52 5.92 -3.50
N GLN A 59 -11.28 7.21 -3.58
CA GLN A 59 -11.73 8.06 -4.69
C GLN A 59 -10.64 8.31 -5.74
N ASN A 60 -9.37 8.34 -5.34
CA ASN A 60 -8.22 8.59 -6.22
C ASN A 60 -8.36 9.88 -7.07
N LYS A 61 -8.89 10.96 -6.49
CA LYS A 61 -9.10 12.24 -7.19
C LYS A 61 -7.90 13.17 -7.10
N ILE A 62 -7.26 13.16 -5.95
CA ILE A 62 -6.10 13.99 -5.63
C ILE A 62 -5.09 13.16 -4.84
N PRO A 63 -3.80 13.52 -4.80
CA PRO A 63 -2.83 12.93 -3.88
C PRO A 63 -3.29 13.01 -2.43
N ILE A 64 -2.87 12.11 -1.56
CA ILE A 64 -3.22 12.18 -0.13
C ILE A 64 -2.28 13.08 0.66
N VAL A 65 -1.09 13.38 0.13
CA VAL A 65 -0.20 14.42 0.62
C VAL A 65 -0.22 15.58 -0.36
N GLY A 66 -0.49 16.77 0.13
CA GLY A 66 -0.55 18.00 -0.66
C GLY A 66 0.48 19.04 -0.22
N PRO A 67 0.35 20.28 -0.70
CA PRO A 67 1.23 21.36 -0.28
C PRO A 67 1.00 21.72 1.20
N GLU A 68 2.10 21.96 1.90
CA GLU A 68 2.07 22.48 3.28
C GLU A 68 1.63 23.96 3.33
N ASN A 69 1.15 24.40 4.48
CA ASN A 69 0.65 25.75 4.73
C ASN A 69 -0.57 26.14 3.89
N GLU A 70 -1.27 25.15 3.36
CA GLU A 70 -2.53 25.30 2.65
C GLU A 70 -3.65 24.52 3.35
N ASN A 71 -4.89 24.91 3.14
CA ASN A 71 -6.03 24.14 3.62
C ASN A 71 -6.26 22.91 2.72
N TYR A 72 -5.30 21.99 2.73
CA TYR A 72 -5.32 20.78 1.93
C TYR A 72 -5.84 19.59 2.76
N TRP A 73 -6.83 18.91 2.25
CA TRP A 73 -7.39 17.72 2.85
C TRP A 73 -7.86 16.74 1.77
N ALA A 74 -7.28 15.55 1.74
CA ALA A 74 -7.67 14.50 0.78
C ALA A 74 -8.92 13.70 1.22
N PHE A 75 -9.70 14.24 2.15
CA PHE A 75 -10.95 13.65 2.66
C PHE A 75 -10.81 12.15 3.00
N GLY A 76 -11.76 11.33 2.49
CA GLY A 76 -11.79 9.88 2.76
C GLY A 76 -10.56 9.11 2.29
N ASP A 77 -9.77 9.65 1.36
CA ASP A 77 -8.56 8.97 0.88
C ASP A 77 -7.41 9.04 1.89
N SER A 78 -7.36 10.05 2.78
CA SER A 78 -6.42 10.04 3.92
C SER A 78 -6.65 8.83 4.81
N TYR A 79 -7.89 8.39 5.00
CA TYR A 79 -8.29 7.18 5.73
C TYR A 79 -8.09 5.92 4.91
N ASN A 80 -8.84 5.83 3.80
CA ASN A 80 -8.99 4.59 3.05
C ASN A 80 -7.74 4.27 2.21
N LYS A 81 -7.25 5.23 1.40
CA LYS A 81 -6.02 5.02 0.61
C LYS A 81 -4.79 4.98 1.51
N GLY A 82 -4.74 5.83 2.58
CA GLY A 82 -3.66 5.79 3.56
C GLY A 82 -3.52 4.43 4.23
N SER A 83 -4.62 3.85 4.72
CA SER A 83 -4.60 2.50 5.30
C SER A 83 -4.25 1.40 4.29
N TRP A 84 -4.72 1.51 3.04
CA TRP A 84 -4.37 0.58 1.98
C TRP A 84 -2.92 0.69 1.53
N MET A 85 -2.34 1.89 1.54
CA MET A 85 -0.91 2.08 1.30
C MET A 85 -0.08 1.37 2.38
N LEU A 86 -0.45 1.50 3.67
CA LEU A 86 0.20 0.78 4.77
C LEU A 86 0.07 -0.74 4.63
N HIS A 87 -1.11 -1.23 4.25
CA HIS A 87 -1.33 -2.66 3.99
C HIS A 87 -0.46 -3.16 2.83
N THR A 88 -0.40 -2.40 1.73
CA THR A 88 0.48 -2.71 0.59
C THR A 88 1.95 -2.68 0.99
N LEU A 89 2.38 -1.71 1.82
CA LEU A 89 3.74 -1.62 2.32
C LEU A 89 4.13 -2.85 3.16
N ARG A 90 3.24 -3.33 4.03
CA ARG A 90 3.46 -4.56 4.80
C ARG A 90 3.76 -5.75 3.88
N HIS A 91 2.97 -5.93 2.82
CA HIS A 91 3.17 -7.03 1.85
C HIS A 91 4.38 -6.79 0.92
N LEU A 92 4.73 -5.53 0.65
CA LEU A 92 5.98 -5.20 -0.04
C LEU A 92 7.19 -5.63 0.80
N ILE A 93 7.21 -5.29 2.09
CA ILE A 93 8.27 -5.67 3.05
C ILE A 93 8.33 -7.19 3.19
N ASN A 94 7.19 -7.87 3.24
CA ASN A 94 7.06 -9.34 3.33
C ASN A 94 7.83 -9.98 4.51
N ASP A 95 7.97 -9.24 5.60
CA ASP A 95 8.47 -9.73 6.89
C ASP A 95 7.73 -9.00 8.02
N ASP A 96 6.84 -9.72 8.69
CA ASP A 96 6.03 -9.16 9.78
C ASP A 96 6.87 -8.71 10.99
N ARG A 97 8.05 -9.28 11.23
CA ARG A 97 8.92 -8.84 12.32
C ARG A 97 9.46 -7.44 12.05
N ILE A 98 9.87 -7.17 10.79
CA ILE A 98 10.30 -5.85 10.35
C ILE A 98 9.10 -4.89 10.41
N TRP A 99 7.94 -5.31 9.93
CA TRP A 99 6.71 -4.50 9.93
C TRP A 99 6.31 -4.04 11.34
N TRP A 100 6.24 -4.96 12.30
CA TRP A 100 5.85 -4.63 13.66
C TRP A 100 6.90 -3.78 14.39
N ASP A 101 8.20 -4.06 14.17
CA ASP A 101 9.28 -3.24 14.73
C ASP A 101 9.25 -1.82 14.16
N LEU A 102 8.98 -1.67 12.86
CA LEU A 102 8.85 -0.39 12.17
C LEU A 102 7.76 0.48 12.83
N LEU A 103 6.54 -0.03 12.93
CA LEU A 103 5.43 0.73 13.51
C LEU A 103 5.69 1.07 14.99
N LYS A 104 6.14 0.10 15.76
CA LYS A 104 6.44 0.28 17.19
C LYS A 104 7.56 1.29 17.42
N SER A 105 8.66 1.15 16.67
CA SER A 105 9.80 2.06 16.86
C SER A 105 9.48 3.47 16.37
N PHE A 106 8.71 3.64 15.30
CA PHE A 106 8.25 4.96 14.88
C PHE A 106 7.41 5.62 15.98
N ALA A 107 6.46 4.87 16.56
CA ALA A 107 5.62 5.38 17.64
C ALA A 107 6.41 5.76 18.89
N VAL A 108 7.38 4.94 19.29
CA VAL A 108 8.20 5.20 20.49
C VAL A 108 9.17 6.36 20.28
N ASN A 109 9.87 6.38 19.15
CA ASN A 109 10.91 7.37 18.87
C ASN A 109 10.35 8.78 18.63
N ASN A 110 9.10 8.87 18.18
CA ASN A 110 8.44 10.14 17.88
C ASN A 110 7.36 10.52 18.91
N ALA A 111 7.32 9.86 20.07
CA ALA A 111 6.34 10.15 21.11
C ALA A 111 6.45 11.62 21.59
N LYS A 112 5.31 12.33 21.56
CA LYS A 112 5.17 13.76 21.90
C LYS A 112 5.91 14.71 20.94
N LEU A 113 6.17 14.24 19.70
CA LEU A 113 6.79 15.04 18.65
C LEU A 113 5.80 15.34 17.53
N HIS A 114 6.11 16.38 16.77
CA HIS A 114 5.47 16.67 15.49
C HIS A 114 6.28 16.03 14.37
N VAL A 115 5.61 15.34 13.47
CA VAL A 115 6.21 14.61 12.35
C VAL A 115 5.51 14.94 11.04
N ASN A 116 6.20 14.75 9.94
CA ASN A 116 5.65 14.84 8.59
C ASN A 116 5.82 13.52 7.84
N THR A 117 5.37 13.49 6.60
CA THR A 117 5.48 12.32 5.72
C THR A 117 6.94 11.90 5.51
N ASP A 118 7.87 12.85 5.34
CA ASP A 118 9.28 12.54 5.11
C ASP A 118 9.93 11.85 6.32
N ASN A 119 9.52 12.21 7.55
CA ASN A 119 9.98 11.50 8.76
C ASN A 119 9.55 10.04 8.74
N PHE A 120 8.32 9.75 8.31
CA PHE A 120 7.85 8.38 8.19
C PHE A 120 8.59 7.62 7.08
N ILE A 121 8.75 8.22 5.90
CA ILE A 121 9.48 7.62 4.77
C ILE A 121 10.92 7.27 5.18
N ALA A 122 11.66 8.22 5.74
CA ALA A 122 13.03 8.01 6.17
C ALA A 122 13.16 6.87 7.20
N HIS A 123 12.20 6.79 8.15
CA HIS A 123 12.18 5.72 9.13
C HIS A 123 11.91 4.34 8.49
N VAL A 124 10.98 4.28 7.53
CA VAL A 124 10.69 3.03 6.81
C VAL A 124 11.91 2.57 6.02
N GLU A 125 12.55 3.46 5.27
CA GLU A 125 13.72 3.14 4.45
C GLU A 125 14.91 2.69 5.30
N GLU A 126 15.13 3.32 6.47
CA GLU A 126 16.13 2.87 7.44
C GLU A 126 15.85 1.44 7.93
N LYS A 127 14.61 1.14 8.31
CA LYS A 127 14.22 -0.18 8.81
C LYS A 127 14.26 -1.28 7.76
N VAL A 128 13.88 -0.96 6.53
CA VAL A 128 13.88 -1.91 5.41
C VAL A 128 15.27 -2.03 4.77
N GLY A 129 16.11 -1.02 4.91
CA GLY A 129 17.47 -0.98 4.33
C GLY A 129 17.47 -0.77 2.81
N SER A 130 16.42 -0.14 2.26
CA SER A 130 16.30 0.12 0.82
C SER A 130 15.49 1.38 0.53
N ASP A 131 15.80 2.04 -0.59
CA ASP A 131 15.05 3.17 -1.12
C ASP A 131 13.67 2.70 -1.61
N LEU A 132 12.62 3.29 -1.04
CA LEU A 132 11.22 3.08 -1.37
C LEU A 132 10.55 4.36 -1.93
N GLY A 133 11.32 5.35 -2.32
CA GLY A 133 10.82 6.61 -2.86
C GLY A 133 9.82 6.41 -4.00
N TYR A 134 10.06 5.44 -4.90
CA TYR A 134 9.13 5.09 -5.98
C TYR A 134 7.75 4.65 -5.46
N PHE A 135 7.72 3.93 -4.32
CA PHE A 135 6.50 3.45 -3.69
C PHE A 135 5.71 4.60 -3.07
N PHE A 136 6.37 5.41 -2.26
CA PHE A 136 5.73 6.55 -1.60
C PHE A 136 5.29 7.61 -2.60
N ASN A 137 6.08 7.89 -3.64
CA ASN A 137 5.69 8.78 -4.72
C ASN A 137 4.40 8.33 -5.41
N GLN A 138 4.23 7.02 -5.64
CA GLN A 138 3.02 6.49 -6.26
C GLN A 138 1.80 6.59 -5.35
N TYR A 139 1.94 6.25 -4.07
CA TYR A 139 0.77 6.11 -3.21
C TYR A 139 0.39 7.39 -2.46
N LEU A 140 1.36 8.26 -2.14
CA LEU A 140 1.16 9.46 -1.35
C LEU A 140 1.06 10.73 -2.23
N PHE A 141 1.92 10.85 -3.24
CA PHE A 141 2.06 12.07 -4.03
C PHE A 141 1.45 11.96 -5.45
N ASP A 142 1.04 10.76 -5.88
CA ASP A 142 0.21 10.55 -7.07
C ASP A 142 -1.18 10.05 -6.65
N HIS A 143 -2.22 10.48 -7.36
CA HIS A 143 -3.58 10.03 -7.07
C HIS A 143 -3.89 8.67 -7.70
N ARG A 144 -3.18 8.26 -8.76
CA ARG A 144 -3.44 7.02 -9.51
C ARG A 144 -2.91 5.81 -8.73
N PRO A 145 -3.69 4.73 -8.57
CA PRO A 145 -3.13 3.45 -8.18
C PRO A 145 -2.36 2.83 -9.35
N PRO A 146 -1.28 2.07 -9.09
CA PRO A 146 -0.55 1.38 -10.16
C PRO A 146 -1.43 0.34 -10.84
N THR A 147 -1.29 0.19 -12.16
CA THR A 147 -2.01 -0.79 -12.96
C THR A 147 -1.08 -1.94 -13.35
N LEU A 148 -1.40 -3.17 -12.93
CA LEU A 148 -0.76 -4.36 -13.46
C LEU A 148 -1.47 -4.76 -14.77
N GLU A 149 -0.83 -4.51 -15.91
CA GLU A 149 -1.23 -5.09 -17.17
C GLU A 149 -0.67 -6.51 -17.29
N TYR A 150 -1.50 -7.48 -17.63
CA TYR A 150 -1.09 -8.86 -17.77
C TYR A 150 -1.90 -9.60 -18.84
N PHE A 151 -1.29 -10.63 -19.43
CA PHE A 151 -1.95 -11.51 -20.39
C PHE A 151 -1.27 -12.87 -20.43
N GLN A 152 -2.06 -13.95 -20.43
CA GLN A 152 -1.58 -15.30 -20.65
C GLN A 152 -1.78 -15.72 -22.11
N LYS A 153 -0.71 -16.20 -22.75
CA LYS A 153 -0.76 -16.81 -24.06
C LYS A 153 0.10 -18.08 -24.04
N ASP A 154 -0.51 -19.17 -24.40
CA ASP A 154 0.13 -20.50 -24.37
C ASP A 154 0.70 -20.83 -22.97
N SER A 155 2.00 -21.08 -22.88
CA SER A 155 2.73 -21.35 -21.63
C SER A 155 3.45 -20.12 -21.06
N LYS A 156 3.05 -18.90 -21.44
CA LYS A 156 3.66 -17.67 -20.97
C LYS A 156 2.67 -16.72 -20.32
N LEU A 157 3.09 -16.10 -19.24
CA LEU A 157 2.47 -14.92 -18.64
C LEU A 157 3.29 -13.69 -19.02
N TYR A 158 2.67 -12.75 -19.73
CA TYR A 158 3.21 -11.42 -20.03
C TYR A 158 2.69 -10.43 -19.02
N TYR A 159 3.52 -9.50 -18.54
CA TYR A 159 3.13 -8.54 -17.53
C TYR A 159 4.01 -7.30 -17.54
N LYS A 160 3.45 -6.18 -17.08
CA LYS A 160 4.19 -4.93 -16.82
C LYS A 160 3.40 -4.00 -15.89
N TRP A 161 4.07 -3.01 -15.34
CA TRP A 161 3.41 -1.88 -14.71
C TRP A 161 3.00 -0.83 -15.75
N ALA A 162 1.81 -0.23 -15.54
CA ALA A 162 1.29 0.94 -16.25
C ALA A 162 0.67 1.92 -15.23
N ASP A 163 0.45 3.16 -15.64
CA ASP A 163 -0.09 4.25 -14.80
C ASP A 163 0.74 4.49 -13.54
N VAL A 164 2.06 4.42 -13.66
CA VAL A 164 3.00 4.54 -12.54
C VAL A 164 3.96 5.71 -12.71
N VAL A 165 4.50 6.18 -11.59
CA VAL A 165 5.56 7.17 -11.55
C VAL A 165 6.88 6.60 -12.09
N ASP A 166 7.80 7.48 -12.47
CA ASP A 166 9.11 7.08 -12.95
C ASP A 166 9.85 6.23 -11.91
N GLY A 167 10.53 5.18 -12.38
CA GLY A 167 11.30 4.27 -11.53
C GLY A 167 10.45 3.30 -10.67
N PHE A 168 9.14 3.25 -10.85
CA PHE A 168 8.28 2.32 -10.10
C PHE A 168 8.65 0.86 -10.35
N LYS A 169 8.90 0.12 -9.26
CA LYS A 169 9.40 -1.27 -9.31
C LYS A 169 8.85 -2.15 -8.20
N MET A 170 7.64 -1.83 -7.71
CA MET A 170 7.01 -2.60 -6.64
C MET A 170 6.85 -4.08 -7.05
N PRO A 171 7.24 -5.05 -6.21
CA PRO A 171 6.89 -6.44 -6.43
C PRO A 171 5.38 -6.66 -6.28
N ILE A 172 4.88 -7.74 -6.87
CA ILE A 172 3.49 -8.16 -6.76
C ILE A 172 3.41 -9.67 -6.63
N ASP A 173 2.53 -10.14 -5.76
CA ASP A 173 2.31 -11.56 -5.56
C ASP A 173 1.10 -12.03 -6.38
N LEU A 174 1.30 -13.15 -7.07
CA LEU A 174 0.27 -13.83 -7.84
C LEU A 174 0.12 -15.26 -7.30
N ASP A 175 -1.11 -15.73 -7.26
CA ASP A 175 -1.41 -17.13 -7.10
C ASP A 175 -1.56 -17.76 -8.49
N ILE A 176 -0.73 -18.74 -8.80
CA ILE A 176 -0.76 -19.48 -10.05
C ILE A 176 -1.01 -20.95 -9.74
N ASN A 177 -2.22 -21.44 -10.07
CA ASN A 177 -2.68 -22.80 -9.77
C ASN A 177 -2.58 -23.15 -8.26
N GLY A 178 -2.90 -22.20 -7.37
CA GLY A 178 -2.83 -22.36 -5.92
C GLY A 178 -1.43 -22.24 -5.31
N LEU A 179 -0.42 -21.84 -6.10
CA LEU A 179 0.93 -21.58 -5.66
C LEU A 179 1.26 -20.09 -5.72
N GLU A 180 1.59 -19.52 -4.58
CA GLU A 180 2.04 -18.14 -4.47
C GLU A 180 3.41 -17.96 -5.12
N ARG A 181 3.52 -16.90 -5.95
CA ARG A 181 4.77 -16.50 -6.60
C ARG A 181 4.91 -14.99 -6.59
N ARG A 182 6.09 -14.49 -6.21
CA ARG A 182 6.43 -13.07 -6.28
C ARG A 182 7.04 -12.72 -7.61
N PHE A 183 6.49 -11.68 -8.24
CA PHE A 183 6.95 -11.10 -9.50
C PHE A 183 7.52 -9.71 -9.26
N PHE A 184 8.43 -9.28 -10.15
CA PHE A 184 9.08 -7.97 -10.09
C PHE A 184 8.84 -7.22 -11.41
N PRO A 185 7.61 -6.74 -11.66
CA PRO A 185 7.31 -6.06 -12.91
C PRO A 185 8.04 -4.72 -13.02
N THR A 186 8.36 -4.34 -14.24
CA THR A 186 8.82 -3.01 -14.62
C THR A 186 7.82 -2.36 -15.57
N THR A 187 8.09 -1.18 -16.08
CA THR A 187 7.28 -0.53 -17.13
C THR A 187 7.44 -1.18 -18.52
N GLU A 188 8.51 -1.97 -18.70
CA GLU A 188 8.72 -2.74 -19.92
C GLU A 188 8.00 -4.09 -19.83
N VAL A 189 7.57 -4.61 -20.99
CA VAL A 189 6.91 -5.93 -21.07
C VAL A 189 7.90 -7.03 -20.68
N GLN A 190 7.53 -7.80 -19.68
CA GLN A 190 8.25 -8.99 -19.24
C GLN A 190 7.41 -10.23 -19.49
N SER A 191 8.04 -11.40 -19.50
CA SER A 191 7.33 -12.68 -19.54
C SER A 191 7.97 -13.73 -18.66
N GLY A 192 7.13 -14.61 -18.12
CA GLY A 192 7.54 -15.78 -17.33
C GLY A 192 6.84 -17.04 -17.80
N GLU A 193 7.53 -18.19 -17.69
CA GLU A 193 6.95 -19.50 -18.01
C GLU A 193 5.93 -19.92 -16.96
N ILE A 194 4.78 -20.39 -17.44
CA ILE A 194 3.69 -20.97 -16.65
C ILE A 194 3.15 -22.21 -17.38
N GLN A 195 2.33 -23.00 -16.72
CA GLN A 195 1.65 -24.10 -17.41
C GLN A 195 0.57 -23.54 -18.36
N PRO A 196 0.32 -24.17 -19.52
CA PRO A 196 -0.81 -23.82 -20.36
C PRO A 196 -2.12 -23.85 -19.55
N HIS A 197 -3.00 -22.88 -19.81
CA HIS A 197 -4.29 -22.74 -19.13
C HIS A 197 -4.21 -22.60 -17.60
N SER A 198 -3.10 -22.05 -17.07
CA SER A 198 -2.98 -21.76 -15.64
C SER A 198 -4.09 -20.83 -15.17
N VAL A 199 -4.61 -21.10 -13.98
CA VAL A 199 -5.48 -20.18 -13.26
C VAL A 199 -4.61 -19.18 -12.54
N ILE A 200 -4.79 -17.88 -12.83
CA ILE A 200 -3.97 -16.80 -12.28
C ILE A 200 -4.88 -15.87 -11.48
N HIS A 201 -4.56 -15.73 -10.21
CA HIS A 201 -5.15 -14.73 -9.33
C HIS A 201 -4.08 -13.72 -8.91
N ILE A 202 -4.29 -12.45 -9.20
CA ILE A 202 -3.46 -11.37 -8.68
C ILE A 202 -3.95 -11.10 -7.26
N ARG A 203 -3.02 -11.10 -6.29
CA ARG A 203 -3.33 -10.92 -4.87
C ARG A 203 -3.62 -9.44 -4.54
N ASP A 204 -4.60 -8.88 -5.22
CA ASP A 204 -5.03 -7.50 -5.03
C ASP A 204 -5.78 -7.24 -3.71
N TRP A 205 -5.98 -8.27 -2.92
CA TRP A 205 -6.37 -8.15 -1.51
C TRP A 205 -5.21 -7.81 -0.56
N GLU A 206 -3.97 -7.89 -1.04
CA GLU A 206 -2.75 -7.49 -0.33
C GLU A 206 -2.15 -6.19 -0.89
N PHE A 207 -2.40 -5.91 -2.16
CA PHE A 207 -1.83 -4.76 -2.87
C PHE A 207 -2.93 -3.86 -3.44
N LEU A 208 -2.83 -2.56 -3.19
CA LEU A 208 -3.72 -1.57 -3.81
C LEU A 208 -3.31 -1.35 -5.26
N VAL A 209 -3.79 -2.18 -6.15
CA VAL A 209 -3.48 -2.14 -7.58
C VAL A 209 -4.74 -2.26 -8.43
N VAL A 210 -4.70 -1.74 -9.65
CA VAL A 210 -5.66 -2.02 -10.71
C VAL A 210 -5.17 -3.21 -11.53
N LYS A 211 -6.07 -4.12 -11.89
CA LYS A 211 -5.77 -5.29 -12.75
C LYS A 211 -6.34 -5.07 -14.13
N LYS A 212 -5.52 -5.20 -15.17
CA LYS A 212 -5.96 -5.02 -16.55
C LYS A 212 -5.43 -6.14 -17.45
N LYS A 213 -6.34 -6.94 -18.00
CA LYS A 213 -5.97 -7.88 -19.07
C LYS A 213 -5.66 -7.12 -20.35
N ASN A 214 -4.45 -7.32 -20.91
CA ASN A 214 -3.99 -6.63 -22.12
C ASN A 214 -3.39 -7.62 -23.13
N PRO A 215 -4.19 -8.13 -24.11
CA PRO A 215 -3.70 -9.07 -25.11
C PRO A 215 -2.54 -8.54 -25.98
N ALA A 216 -2.41 -7.20 -26.12
CA ALA A 216 -1.35 -6.61 -26.90
C ALA A 216 0.06 -6.82 -26.30
N LEU A 217 0.17 -7.28 -25.06
CA LEU A 217 1.46 -7.63 -24.45
C LEU A 217 2.13 -8.85 -25.09
N ALA A 218 1.35 -9.71 -25.78
CA ALA A 218 1.83 -10.96 -26.35
C ALA A 218 2.13 -10.87 -27.87
N GLY A 219 2.13 -9.67 -28.44
CA GLY A 219 2.45 -9.41 -29.86
C GLY A 219 1.34 -9.83 -30.80
#